data_1213a7a7e474c925aa9d9928b3852f98
#
_entry.id   1213a7a7e474c925aa9d9928b3852f98
#
_cell.length_a   1.000
_cell.length_b   1.000
_cell.length_c   1.000
_cell.angle_alpha   90.00
_cell.angle_beta   90.00
_cell.angle_gamma   90.00
#
_symmetry.space_group_name_H-M   'P 1'
#
loop_
_entity.id
_entity.type
_entity.pdbx_description
1 polymer ?
#
loop_
_entity_poly.entity_id
_entity_poly.type
_entity_poly.pdbx_seq_one_letter_code
_entity_poly.pdbx_strand_id
1 'polypeptide(L)'
;MIPYDKRDGKIWYNSDLVDWSDVKLHVLSHGLHYGSCVFEGERVYDGSIFKLEEHTSRFFYSAKRMGFEIPYSESDINIATKKIVSAQNVKNGYVRPVAWRGSEMMAISAQQTKIHVAIATWEWGSYFDPKLKTEGIKLNISNWRRPSPDSIPWDTKASGLYMICTLSKHEAERQGYTDSLMLDHEGNVAEATGANIFFKDTKGELHTPVPDSFLDGITRRTVIEIAKSKNIKVIERKISPNELKDFVGCFLTGTAAEVTPVSKISNYSFKVCKTIMDLSDSYQSFVRKKIAA
;
A
#
# COMPACT_ATOMS: atom_id res chain seq x y z
N MET A 1 -7.40 -11.00 -17.70
CA MET A 1 -7.67 -9.69 -17.04
C MET A 1 -7.67 -8.62 -18.12
N ILE A 2 -8.65 -7.69 -18.11
CA ILE A 2 -8.67 -6.55 -19.05
C ILE A 2 -7.49 -5.62 -18.68
N PRO A 3 -6.59 -5.26 -19.64
CA PRO A 3 -5.53 -4.30 -19.41
C PRO A 3 -6.07 -2.97 -18.86
N TYR A 4 -5.31 -2.33 -17.98
CA TYR A 4 -5.80 -1.10 -17.32
C TYR A 4 -6.07 0.04 -18.31
N ASP A 5 -5.31 0.15 -19.40
CA ASP A 5 -5.49 1.14 -20.46
C ASP A 5 -6.68 0.83 -21.41
N LYS A 6 -7.28 -0.37 -21.30
CA LYS A 6 -8.43 -0.82 -22.11
C LYS A 6 -9.74 -0.89 -21.33
N ARG A 7 -9.77 -0.32 -20.13
CA ARG A 7 -10.99 -0.22 -19.32
C ARG A 7 -11.87 0.91 -19.80
N ASP A 8 -13.17 0.78 -19.53
CA ASP A 8 -14.17 1.80 -19.87
C ASP A 8 -14.54 2.65 -18.64
N GLY A 9 -15.23 3.76 -18.91
CA GLY A 9 -15.80 4.66 -17.93
C GLY A 9 -14.99 5.94 -17.79
N LYS A 10 -14.91 6.48 -16.56
CA LYS A 10 -14.32 7.80 -16.29
C LYS A 10 -13.16 7.70 -15.32
N ILE A 11 -12.25 8.67 -15.43
CA ILE A 11 -11.24 9.02 -14.42
C ILE A 11 -11.50 10.48 -14.02
N TRP A 12 -11.46 10.79 -12.73
CA TRP A 12 -11.40 12.17 -12.30
C TRP A 12 -9.98 12.69 -12.58
N TYR A 13 -9.87 13.73 -13.41
CA TYR A 13 -8.61 14.28 -13.87
C TYR A 13 -8.68 15.80 -13.83
N ASN A 14 -7.88 16.46 -12.97
CA ASN A 14 -7.78 17.91 -12.86
C ASN A 14 -9.17 18.61 -12.80
N SER A 15 -10.04 18.16 -11.92
CA SER A 15 -11.42 18.63 -11.67
C SER A 15 -12.51 18.05 -12.56
N ASP A 16 -12.17 17.39 -13.67
CA ASP A 16 -13.14 16.88 -14.64
C ASP A 16 -13.28 15.35 -14.59
N LEU A 17 -14.44 14.85 -15.00
CA LEU A 17 -14.64 13.44 -15.30
C LEU A 17 -14.34 13.20 -16.79
N VAL A 18 -13.14 12.72 -17.07
CA VAL A 18 -12.62 12.46 -18.42
C VAL A 18 -12.82 10.98 -18.77
N ASP A 19 -13.06 10.69 -20.04
CA ASP A 19 -13.15 9.31 -20.50
C ASP A 19 -11.85 8.56 -20.21
N TRP A 20 -11.97 7.29 -19.81
CA TRP A 20 -10.82 6.49 -19.37
C TRP A 20 -9.69 6.44 -20.38
N SER A 21 -10.04 6.27 -21.67
CA SER A 21 -9.10 6.19 -22.80
C SER A 21 -8.38 7.51 -23.09
N ASP A 22 -8.92 8.64 -22.64
CA ASP A 22 -8.44 9.98 -22.98
C ASP A 22 -7.48 10.57 -21.94
N VAL A 23 -7.41 9.95 -20.75
CA VAL A 23 -6.43 10.35 -19.73
C VAL A 23 -5.06 9.84 -20.11
N LYS A 24 -4.24 10.74 -20.67
CA LYS A 24 -2.88 10.46 -21.15
C LYS A 24 -1.89 11.46 -20.58
N LEU A 25 -0.65 11.03 -20.44
CA LEU A 25 0.46 11.87 -20.01
C LEU A 25 1.34 12.24 -21.22
N HIS A 26 1.88 13.45 -21.19
CA HIS A 26 2.97 13.77 -22.09
C HIS A 26 4.23 12.99 -21.71
N VAL A 27 4.96 12.46 -22.69
CA VAL A 27 6.18 11.66 -22.45
C VAL A 27 7.26 12.39 -21.66
N LEU A 28 7.30 13.72 -21.71
CA LEU A 28 8.23 14.56 -20.95
C LEU A 28 7.67 15.01 -19.59
N SER A 29 6.65 14.36 -19.05
CA SER A 29 6.20 14.65 -17.68
C SER A 29 7.33 14.41 -16.68
N HIS A 30 7.65 15.43 -15.89
CA HIS A 30 8.75 15.37 -14.91
C HIS A 30 8.59 14.22 -13.91
N GLY A 31 7.37 13.96 -13.48
CA GLY A 31 7.06 12.82 -12.60
C GLY A 31 7.48 11.47 -13.17
N LEU A 32 7.41 11.30 -14.50
CA LEU A 32 7.81 10.07 -15.19
C LEU A 32 9.34 9.89 -15.22
N HIS A 33 10.10 10.96 -15.34
CA HIS A 33 11.57 10.92 -15.48
C HIS A 33 12.31 10.97 -14.13
N TYR A 34 11.80 11.76 -13.18
CA TYR A 34 12.51 12.07 -11.92
C TYR A 34 11.76 11.57 -10.68
N GLY A 35 10.70 10.80 -10.85
CA GLY A 35 9.94 10.24 -9.72
C GLY A 35 9.16 11.26 -8.89
N SER A 36 9.00 12.51 -9.38
CA SER A 36 8.20 13.55 -8.69
C SER A 36 6.71 13.28 -8.80
N CYS A 37 6.30 12.18 -8.17
CA CYS A 37 4.95 11.63 -8.18
C CYS A 37 4.66 10.94 -6.86
N VAL A 38 3.46 11.16 -6.32
CA VAL A 38 2.93 10.47 -5.15
C VAL A 38 1.60 9.81 -5.51
N PHE A 39 1.27 8.74 -4.81
CA PHE A 39 0.00 8.06 -5.05
C PHE A 39 -0.60 7.51 -3.76
N GLU A 40 -1.88 7.19 -3.80
CA GLU A 40 -2.56 6.44 -2.77
C GLU A 40 -3.19 5.17 -3.31
N GLY A 41 -3.60 4.33 -2.40
CA GLY A 41 -4.36 3.13 -2.69
C GLY A 41 -5.39 2.91 -1.60
N GLU A 42 -6.65 2.91 -1.99
CA GLU A 42 -7.78 2.82 -1.08
C GLU A 42 -8.69 1.67 -1.50
N ARG A 43 -9.37 1.07 -0.55
CA ARG A 43 -10.37 0.02 -0.84
C ARG A 43 -11.77 0.56 -0.67
N VAL A 44 -12.63 0.16 -1.60
CA VAL A 44 -14.08 0.32 -1.51
C VAL A 44 -14.67 -1.00 -1.03
N TYR A 45 -15.46 -0.95 0.03
CA TYR A 45 -16.21 -2.07 0.58
C TYR A 45 -17.68 -1.70 0.63
N ASP A 46 -18.51 -2.44 -0.08
CA ASP A 46 -19.96 -2.23 -0.16
C ASP A 46 -20.36 -0.77 -0.50
N GLY A 47 -19.57 -0.15 -1.39
CA GLY A 47 -19.74 1.23 -1.85
C GLY A 47 -19.15 2.30 -0.94
N SER A 48 -18.56 1.93 0.20
CA SER A 48 -17.90 2.85 1.15
C SER A 48 -16.38 2.77 1.03
N ILE A 49 -15.72 3.91 0.99
CA ILE A 49 -14.24 3.98 0.94
C ILE A 49 -13.71 3.91 2.38
N PHE A 50 -12.89 2.92 2.65
CA PHE A 50 -12.35 2.70 3.99
C PHE A 50 -11.26 3.73 4.32
N LYS A 51 -11.42 4.45 5.44
CA LYS A 51 -10.46 5.45 5.96
C LYS A 51 -10.02 6.49 4.91
N LEU A 52 -10.97 6.97 4.11
CA LEU A 52 -10.72 7.94 3.05
C LEU A 52 -9.92 9.16 3.54
N GLU A 53 -10.34 9.76 4.65
CA GLU A 53 -9.72 10.96 5.19
C GLU A 53 -8.25 10.71 5.60
N GLU A 54 -7.94 9.55 6.19
CA GLU A 54 -6.55 9.18 6.54
C GLU A 54 -5.69 8.97 5.29
N HIS A 55 -6.25 8.36 4.24
CA HIS A 55 -5.56 8.20 2.95
C HIS A 55 -5.30 9.54 2.28
N THR A 56 -6.29 10.42 2.24
CA THR A 56 -6.16 11.76 1.67
C THR A 56 -5.12 12.57 2.42
N SER A 57 -5.16 12.58 3.75
CA SER A 57 -4.16 13.30 4.55
C SER A 57 -2.74 12.80 4.29
N ARG A 58 -2.53 11.47 4.16
CA ARG A 58 -1.23 10.91 3.78
C ARG A 58 -0.82 11.25 2.35
N PHE A 59 -1.75 11.37 1.42
CA PHE A 59 -1.49 11.82 0.06
C PHE A 59 -0.92 13.24 0.03
N PHE A 60 -1.54 14.16 0.77
CA PHE A 60 -1.05 15.53 0.92
C PHE A 60 0.29 15.60 1.66
N TYR A 61 0.43 14.83 2.74
CA TYR A 61 1.71 14.70 3.43
C TYR A 61 2.83 14.27 2.49
N SER A 62 2.58 13.23 1.70
CA SER A 62 3.56 12.71 0.73
C SER A 62 3.95 13.75 -0.31
N ALA A 63 2.99 14.49 -0.86
CA ALA A 63 3.24 15.57 -1.83
C ALA A 63 4.12 16.67 -1.22
N LYS A 64 3.77 17.15 -0.02
CA LYS A 64 4.53 18.17 0.71
C LYS A 64 5.97 17.71 0.98
N ARG A 65 6.18 16.47 1.42
CA ARG A 65 7.50 15.88 1.64
C ARG A 65 8.32 15.74 0.35
N MET A 66 7.63 15.57 -0.80
CA MET A 66 8.23 15.56 -2.15
C MET A 66 8.43 16.96 -2.73
N GLY A 67 8.18 18.02 -1.95
CA GLY A 67 8.43 19.40 -2.34
C GLY A 67 7.44 19.98 -3.34
N PHE A 68 6.18 19.51 -3.34
CA PHE A 68 5.11 20.13 -4.13
C PHE A 68 3.76 20.11 -3.39
N GLU A 69 2.88 21.00 -3.79
CA GLU A 69 1.55 21.14 -3.23
C GLU A 69 0.49 20.65 -4.22
N ILE A 70 -0.46 19.89 -3.73
CA ILE A 70 -1.64 19.48 -4.50
C ILE A 70 -2.56 20.71 -4.63
N PRO A 71 -3.00 21.10 -5.86
CA PRO A 71 -3.74 22.35 -6.08
C PRO A 71 -5.24 22.24 -5.75
N TYR A 72 -5.56 21.47 -4.71
CA TYR A 72 -6.90 21.20 -4.17
C TYR A 72 -6.83 21.12 -2.66
N SER A 73 -7.95 21.27 -1.96
CA SER A 73 -8.03 20.95 -0.54
C SER A 73 -8.22 19.42 -0.32
N GLU A 74 -7.94 18.93 0.88
CA GLU A 74 -8.24 17.53 1.25
C GLU A 74 -9.74 17.23 1.09
N SER A 75 -10.61 18.21 1.42
CA SER A 75 -12.06 18.10 1.23
C SER A 75 -12.43 17.92 -0.25
N ASP A 76 -11.80 18.68 -1.15
CA ASP A 76 -12.06 18.58 -2.60
C ASP A 76 -11.67 17.19 -3.13
N ILE A 77 -10.53 16.68 -2.70
CA ILE A 77 -10.08 15.32 -3.08
C ILE A 77 -11.03 14.26 -2.52
N ASN A 78 -11.49 14.39 -1.28
CA ASN A 78 -12.48 13.47 -0.70
C ASN A 78 -13.80 13.48 -1.49
N ILE A 79 -14.28 14.65 -1.87
CA ILE A 79 -15.49 14.80 -2.71
C ILE A 79 -15.27 14.20 -4.09
N ALA A 80 -14.12 14.47 -4.72
CA ALA A 80 -13.75 13.93 -6.02
C ALA A 80 -13.67 12.40 -6.00
N THR A 81 -13.09 11.84 -4.94
CA THR A 81 -12.95 10.39 -4.76
C THR A 81 -14.33 9.73 -4.60
N LYS A 82 -15.21 10.28 -3.78
CA LYS A 82 -16.60 9.79 -3.65
C LYS A 82 -17.37 9.91 -4.97
N LYS A 83 -17.18 11.03 -5.69
CA LYS A 83 -17.82 11.28 -6.99
C LYS A 83 -17.42 10.24 -8.04
N ILE A 84 -16.12 9.94 -8.18
CA ILE A 84 -15.67 8.96 -9.18
C ILE A 84 -16.08 7.53 -8.83
N VAL A 85 -16.05 7.14 -7.55
CA VAL A 85 -16.53 5.82 -7.08
C VAL A 85 -18.01 5.65 -7.41
N SER A 86 -18.82 6.68 -7.18
CA SER A 86 -20.25 6.69 -7.53
C SER A 86 -20.47 6.65 -9.04
N ALA A 87 -19.75 7.47 -9.81
CA ALA A 87 -19.88 7.52 -11.27
C ALA A 87 -19.51 6.20 -11.95
N GLN A 88 -18.54 5.46 -11.41
CA GLN A 88 -18.14 4.12 -11.87
C GLN A 88 -18.96 2.99 -11.24
N ASN A 89 -19.92 3.30 -10.36
CA ASN A 89 -20.74 2.33 -9.63
C ASN A 89 -19.94 1.23 -8.93
N VAL A 90 -18.75 1.55 -8.43
CA VAL A 90 -17.86 0.59 -7.77
C VAL A 90 -18.42 0.22 -6.40
N LYS A 91 -18.66 -1.07 -6.17
CA LYS A 91 -19.15 -1.60 -4.88
C LYS A 91 -18.04 -2.23 -4.06
N ASN A 92 -17.22 -3.06 -4.68
CA ASN A 92 -16.05 -3.65 -4.04
C ASN A 92 -14.85 -3.46 -4.98
N GLY A 93 -13.99 -2.52 -4.65
CA GLY A 93 -12.99 -2.10 -5.61
C GLY A 93 -11.78 -1.39 -5.00
N TYR A 94 -11.06 -0.75 -5.88
CA TYR A 94 -9.84 -0.03 -5.56
C TYR A 94 -9.88 1.38 -6.11
N VAL A 95 -9.34 2.32 -5.34
CA VAL A 95 -9.15 3.71 -5.75
C VAL A 95 -7.67 4.02 -5.79
N ARG A 96 -7.24 4.69 -6.83
CA ARG A 96 -5.87 5.11 -7.08
C ARG A 96 -5.79 6.61 -7.32
N PRO A 97 -5.71 7.44 -6.28
CA PRO A 97 -5.28 8.82 -6.42
C PRO A 97 -3.79 8.88 -6.79
N VAL A 98 -3.44 9.81 -7.66
CA VAL A 98 -2.06 10.08 -8.06
C VAL A 98 -1.88 11.57 -8.33
N ALA A 99 -0.76 12.16 -7.88
CA ALA A 99 -0.37 13.53 -8.16
C ALA A 99 1.08 13.57 -8.63
N TRP A 100 1.36 14.37 -9.67
CA TRP A 100 2.68 14.43 -10.28
C TRP A 100 2.99 15.80 -10.87
N ARG A 101 4.28 16.11 -11.00
CA ARG A 101 4.76 17.27 -11.75
C ARG A 101 4.60 17.05 -13.25
N GLY A 102 4.03 18.02 -13.94
CA GLY A 102 3.75 18.00 -15.37
C GLY A 102 4.99 18.13 -16.27
N SER A 103 4.78 18.60 -17.49
CA SER A 103 5.77 18.63 -18.58
C SER A 103 6.23 20.02 -18.98
N GLU A 104 5.93 21.04 -18.16
CA GLU A 104 6.28 22.43 -18.46
C GLU A 104 7.77 22.71 -18.29
N MET A 105 8.47 21.88 -17.52
CA MET A 105 9.92 21.93 -17.33
C MET A 105 10.52 20.53 -17.38
N MET A 106 11.72 20.40 -17.96
CA MET A 106 12.44 19.14 -18.06
C MET A 106 13.91 19.33 -17.65
N ALA A 107 14.14 19.37 -16.34
CA ALA A 107 15.44 19.42 -15.68
C ALA A 107 15.29 18.94 -14.24
N ILE A 108 16.40 18.84 -13.49
CA ILE A 108 16.35 18.54 -12.05
C ILE A 108 15.48 19.56 -11.30
N SER A 109 15.65 20.86 -11.61
CA SER A 109 14.72 21.89 -11.11
C SER A 109 13.42 21.88 -11.89
N ALA A 110 12.31 21.78 -11.20
CA ALA A 110 10.97 21.69 -11.78
C ALA A 110 9.91 22.48 -10.95
N GLN A 111 10.32 23.57 -10.32
CA GLN A 111 9.46 24.32 -9.41
C GLN A 111 8.27 25.00 -10.11
N GLN A 112 8.39 25.32 -11.39
CA GLN A 112 7.34 25.97 -12.18
C GLN A 112 6.44 25.00 -12.95
N THR A 113 6.59 23.69 -12.74
CA THR A 113 5.67 22.71 -13.32
C THR A 113 4.31 22.79 -12.68
N LYS A 114 3.27 22.58 -13.48
CA LYS A 114 1.92 22.31 -12.94
C LYS A 114 1.89 20.98 -12.20
N ILE A 115 1.08 20.92 -11.17
CA ILE A 115 0.78 19.67 -10.49
C ILE A 115 -0.54 19.14 -11.03
N HIS A 116 -0.49 17.95 -11.57
CA HIS A 116 -1.66 17.24 -12.06
C HIS A 116 -2.13 16.23 -11.03
N VAL A 117 -3.45 16.00 -10.98
CA VAL A 117 -4.07 15.00 -10.11
C VAL A 117 -5.03 14.16 -10.92
N ALA A 118 -4.96 12.85 -10.75
CA ALA A 118 -5.94 11.91 -11.27
C ALA A 118 -6.42 10.96 -10.18
N ILE A 119 -7.69 10.55 -10.24
CA ILE A 119 -8.27 9.55 -9.35
C ILE A 119 -8.98 8.52 -10.24
N ALA A 120 -8.39 7.34 -10.34
CA ALA A 120 -8.99 6.20 -11.04
C ALA A 120 -9.59 5.22 -10.03
N THR A 121 -10.70 4.58 -10.39
CA THR A 121 -11.33 3.53 -9.57
C THR A 121 -11.87 2.42 -10.45
N TRP A 122 -11.84 1.18 -9.93
CA TRP A 122 -12.32 0.00 -10.64
C TRP A 122 -12.77 -1.09 -9.68
N GLU A 123 -13.69 -1.93 -10.13
CA GLU A 123 -14.02 -3.16 -9.40
C GLU A 123 -12.79 -4.04 -9.27
N TRP A 124 -12.52 -4.50 -8.05
CA TRP A 124 -11.36 -5.33 -7.78
C TRP A 124 -11.62 -6.32 -6.66
N GLY A 125 -11.46 -7.59 -6.96
CA GLY A 125 -11.60 -8.68 -6.00
C GLY A 125 -10.41 -8.81 -5.04
N SER A 126 -10.07 -10.03 -4.69
CA SER A 126 -8.90 -10.33 -3.86
C SER A 126 -7.60 -10.05 -4.61
N TYR A 127 -6.62 -9.45 -3.92
CA TYR A 127 -5.27 -9.21 -4.47
C TYR A 127 -4.51 -10.52 -4.70
N PHE A 128 -4.60 -11.43 -3.73
CA PHE A 128 -4.04 -12.78 -3.84
C PHE A 128 -5.15 -13.80 -4.14
N ASP A 129 -4.77 -14.95 -4.69
CA ASP A 129 -5.69 -16.09 -4.86
C ASP A 129 -6.36 -16.40 -3.52
N PRO A 130 -7.70 -16.55 -3.46
CA PRO A 130 -8.41 -16.87 -2.22
C PRO A 130 -7.88 -18.09 -1.47
N LYS A 131 -7.33 -19.08 -2.15
CA LYS A 131 -6.69 -20.26 -1.54
C LYS A 131 -5.52 -19.88 -0.64
N LEU A 132 -4.79 -18.83 -1.01
CA LEU A 132 -3.63 -18.36 -0.24
C LEU A 132 -4.03 -17.71 1.10
N LYS A 133 -5.31 -17.39 1.30
CA LYS A 133 -5.82 -16.96 2.62
C LYS A 133 -5.74 -18.09 3.67
N THR A 134 -5.84 -19.34 3.24
CA THR A 134 -5.76 -20.52 4.12
C THR A 134 -4.40 -21.22 4.07
N GLU A 135 -3.74 -21.20 2.92
CA GLU A 135 -2.44 -21.87 2.75
C GLU A 135 -1.25 -20.96 3.14
N GLY A 136 -1.45 -19.65 3.12
CA GLY A 136 -0.43 -18.64 3.30
C GLY A 136 0.47 -18.45 2.07
N ILE A 137 0.91 -17.22 1.85
CA ILE A 137 1.85 -16.88 0.77
C ILE A 137 3.29 -17.25 1.16
N LYS A 138 4.17 -17.32 0.16
CA LYS A 138 5.60 -17.58 0.34
C LYS A 138 6.41 -16.38 -0.10
N LEU A 139 7.38 -15.99 0.72
CA LEU A 139 8.30 -14.88 0.46
C LEU A 139 9.73 -15.39 0.32
N ASN A 140 10.52 -14.79 -0.56
CA ASN A 140 11.97 -14.83 -0.45
C ASN A 140 12.46 -13.67 0.43
N ILE A 141 13.76 -13.55 0.66
CA ILE A 141 14.38 -12.33 1.22
C ILE A 141 15.00 -11.59 0.04
N SER A 142 14.63 -10.32 -0.11
CA SER A 142 15.10 -9.45 -1.20
C SER A 142 16.59 -9.16 -1.10
N ASN A 143 17.24 -9.05 -2.24
CA ASN A 143 18.58 -8.49 -2.36
C ASN A 143 18.59 -6.95 -2.23
N TRP A 144 17.45 -6.30 -2.49
CA TRP A 144 17.29 -4.86 -2.34
C TRP A 144 16.78 -4.53 -0.94
N ARG A 145 17.32 -3.46 -0.35
CA ARG A 145 16.94 -2.99 0.99
C ARG A 145 16.10 -1.72 0.91
N ARG A 146 15.28 -1.48 1.92
CA ARG A 146 14.67 -0.17 2.11
C ARG A 146 15.78 0.87 2.34
N PRO A 147 15.67 2.05 1.72
CA PRO A 147 16.71 3.06 1.80
C PRO A 147 16.83 3.65 3.21
N SER A 148 18.01 4.19 3.51
CA SER A 148 18.22 4.96 4.73
C SER A 148 17.29 6.17 4.78
N PRO A 149 16.79 6.52 5.97
CA PRO A 149 16.00 7.74 6.19
C PRO A 149 16.70 9.04 5.74
N ASP A 150 18.03 9.04 5.73
CA ASP A 150 18.83 10.20 5.30
C ASP A 150 19.01 10.32 3.79
N SER A 151 18.63 9.29 3.02
CA SER A 151 18.86 9.24 1.58
C SER A 151 17.63 9.59 0.74
N ILE A 152 16.43 9.48 1.27
CA ILE A 152 15.17 9.65 0.53
C ILE A 152 14.00 9.91 1.50
N PRO A 153 12.92 10.59 1.10
CA PRO A 153 11.72 10.77 1.93
C PRO A 153 10.95 9.44 2.09
N TRP A 154 11.50 8.54 2.90
CA TRP A 154 11.11 7.15 3.12
C TRP A 154 9.68 6.98 3.67
N ASP A 155 9.20 7.98 4.41
CA ASP A 155 7.91 8.05 5.07
C ASP A 155 6.75 8.44 4.14
N THR A 156 7.04 8.55 2.84
CA THR A 156 6.07 8.95 1.82
C THR A 156 5.61 7.79 0.94
N LYS A 157 4.49 8.00 0.27
CA LYS A 157 4.03 7.11 -0.79
C LYS A 157 4.45 7.64 -2.18
N ALA A 158 5.74 7.97 -2.30
CA ALA A 158 6.35 8.45 -3.53
C ALA A 158 6.63 7.30 -4.51
N SER A 159 6.33 7.51 -5.80
CA SER A 159 6.50 6.47 -6.84
C SER A 159 7.94 5.99 -6.96
N GLY A 160 8.93 6.86 -6.78
CA GLY A 160 10.35 6.50 -6.84
C GLY A 160 10.79 5.46 -5.81
N LEU A 161 10.09 5.35 -4.67
CA LEU A 161 10.36 4.34 -3.65
C LEU A 161 9.93 2.91 -4.06
N TYR A 162 9.09 2.79 -5.09
CA TYR A 162 8.52 1.51 -5.52
C TYR A 162 9.34 0.80 -6.60
N MET A 163 10.36 1.44 -7.14
CA MET A 163 11.26 0.80 -8.11
C MET A 163 11.90 -0.46 -7.52
N ILE A 164 12.50 -0.35 -6.32
CA ILE A 164 13.12 -1.50 -5.63
C ILE A 164 12.10 -2.56 -5.22
N CYS A 165 10.86 -2.14 -4.92
CA CYS A 165 9.77 -3.07 -4.62
C CYS A 165 9.41 -3.90 -5.88
N THR A 166 9.32 -3.26 -7.05
CA THR A 166 9.08 -3.93 -8.33
C THR A 166 10.20 -4.93 -8.66
N LEU A 167 11.47 -4.51 -8.52
CA LEU A 167 12.62 -5.39 -8.75
C LEU A 167 12.59 -6.61 -7.82
N SER A 168 12.33 -6.40 -6.53
CA SER A 168 12.22 -7.46 -5.52
C SER A 168 11.08 -8.43 -5.82
N LYS A 169 9.91 -7.89 -6.20
CA LYS A 169 8.73 -8.67 -6.55
C LYS A 169 8.97 -9.57 -7.77
N HIS A 170 9.52 -9.00 -8.84
CA HIS A 170 9.84 -9.75 -10.06
C HIS A 170 10.88 -10.86 -9.79
N GLU A 171 11.87 -10.59 -8.93
CA GLU A 171 12.85 -11.62 -8.55
C GLU A 171 12.19 -12.74 -7.74
N ALA A 172 11.34 -12.41 -6.77
CA ALA A 172 10.58 -13.38 -6.01
C ALA A 172 9.73 -14.30 -6.92
N GLU A 173 9.01 -13.70 -7.88
CA GLU A 173 8.18 -14.43 -8.84
C GLU A 173 9.00 -15.38 -9.73
N ARG A 174 10.17 -14.94 -10.22
CA ARG A 174 11.08 -15.82 -10.98
C ARG A 174 11.58 -17.01 -10.17
N GLN A 175 11.69 -16.85 -8.85
CA GLN A 175 12.10 -17.91 -7.92
C GLN A 175 10.92 -18.76 -7.41
N GLY A 176 9.69 -18.52 -7.88
CA GLY A 176 8.48 -19.26 -7.47
C GLY A 176 7.90 -18.82 -6.11
N TYR A 177 8.28 -17.65 -5.60
CA TYR A 177 7.68 -17.03 -4.44
C TYR A 177 6.55 -16.09 -4.82
N THR A 178 5.65 -15.82 -3.88
CA THR A 178 4.51 -14.92 -4.11
C THR A 178 4.92 -13.45 -3.96
N ASP A 179 5.83 -13.14 -3.04
CA ASP A 179 6.31 -11.79 -2.76
C ASP A 179 7.71 -11.86 -2.11
N SER A 180 8.24 -10.73 -1.68
CA SER A 180 9.58 -10.61 -1.10
C SER A 180 9.55 -9.90 0.25
N LEU A 181 10.25 -10.43 1.23
CA LEU A 181 10.60 -9.72 2.46
C LEU A 181 11.77 -8.78 2.16
N MET A 182 11.62 -7.51 2.44
CA MET A 182 12.68 -6.51 2.35
C MET A 182 13.26 -6.22 3.74
N LEU A 183 14.57 -6.04 3.79
CA LEU A 183 15.27 -5.58 4.97
C LEU A 183 15.47 -4.05 4.88
N ASP A 184 15.65 -3.41 6.02
CA ASP A 184 16.08 -2.02 6.09
C ASP A 184 17.56 -1.86 5.72
N HIS A 185 18.06 -0.65 5.70
CA HIS A 185 19.45 -0.32 5.39
C HIS A 185 20.43 -0.89 6.41
N GLU A 186 20.00 -1.14 7.66
CA GLU A 186 20.81 -1.76 8.74
C GLU A 186 20.77 -3.30 8.68
N GLY A 187 19.88 -3.89 7.90
CA GLY A 187 19.71 -5.34 7.75
C GLY A 187 18.66 -5.96 8.66
N ASN A 188 17.84 -5.15 9.34
CA ASN A 188 16.69 -5.65 10.08
C ASN A 188 15.50 -5.88 9.14
N VAL A 189 14.54 -6.67 9.58
CA VAL A 189 13.27 -6.86 8.87
C VAL A 189 12.53 -5.53 8.78
N ALA A 190 12.11 -5.15 7.57
CA ALA A 190 11.33 -3.94 7.31
C ALA A 190 9.87 -4.30 6.98
N GLU A 191 9.60 -4.65 5.75
CA GLU A 191 8.27 -4.94 5.23
C GLU A 191 8.34 -5.85 4.00
N ALA A 192 7.20 -6.26 3.41
CA ALA A 192 7.17 -6.85 2.09
C ALA A 192 7.17 -5.75 1.00
N THR A 193 7.11 -6.11 -0.29
CA THR A 193 7.24 -5.13 -1.38
C THR A 193 6.13 -4.07 -1.42
N GLY A 194 4.97 -4.35 -0.85
CA GLY A 194 3.84 -3.42 -0.82
C GLY A 194 2.94 -3.57 0.40
N ALA A 195 3.45 -4.19 1.49
CA ALA A 195 2.67 -4.48 2.70
C ALA A 195 3.59 -4.58 3.92
N ASN A 196 3.11 -4.11 5.07
CA ASN A 196 3.82 -4.30 6.33
C ASN A 196 3.73 -5.75 6.82
N ILE A 197 4.59 -6.15 7.75
CA ILE A 197 4.70 -7.53 8.23
C ILE A 197 4.53 -7.63 9.74
N PHE A 198 3.91 -8.72 10.17
CA PHE A 198 3.74 -9.10 11.56
C PHE A 198 4.17 -10.53 11.78
N PHE A 199 4.72 -10.79 12.95
CA PHE A 199 5.10 -12.12 13.42
C PHE A 199 4.37 -12.44 14.72
N LYS A 200 4.04 -13.71 14.92
CA LYS A 200 3.45 -14.21 16.17
C LYS A 200 4.46 -15.12 16.86
N ASP A 201 4.73 -14.88 18.13
CA ASP A 201 5.59 -15.74 18.93
C ASP A 201 4.82 -16.90 19.58
N THR A 202 5.53 -17.73 20.35
CA THR A 202 4.98 -18.88 21.09
C THR A 202 4.09 -18.48 22.26
N LYS A 203 4.23 -17.23 22.77
CA LYS A 203 3.41 -16.69 23.87
C LYS A 203 2.09 -16.10 23.36
N GLY A 204 1.92 -15.96 22.03
CA GLY A 204 0.74 -15.38 21.41
C GLY A 204 0.85 -13.87 21.18
N GLU A 205 1.99 -13.26 21.49
CA GLU A 205 2.25 -11.86 21.24
C GLU A 205 2.54 -11.61 19.75
N LEU A 206 2.17 -10.44 19.26
CA LEU A 206 2.47 -10.01 17.89
C LEU A 206 3.67 -9.06 17.91
N HIS A 207 4.58 -9.25 16.98
CA HIS A 207 5.74 -8.40 16.78
C HIS A 207 5.68 -7.81 15.37
N THR A 208 5.97 -6.52 15.24
CA THR A 208 6.05 -5.84 13.94
C THR A 208 7.21 -4.85 13.96
N PRO A 209 7.92 -4.67 12.83
CA PRO A 209 8.98 -3.69 12.76
C PRO A 209 8.51 -2.27 13.04
N VAL A 210 9.37 -1.45 13.66
CA VAL A 210 9.16 -0.01 13.79
C VAL A 210 9.26 0.63 12.41
N PRO A 211 8.27 1.42 11.96
CA PRO A 211 8.30 2.04 10.64
C PRO A 211 9.20 3.28 10.63
N ASP A 212 10.51 3.09 10.68
CA ASP A 212 11.55 4.12 10.69
C ASP A 212 12.34 4.23 9.36
N SER A 213 12.06 3.33 8.39
CA SER A 213 12.66 3.30 7.06
C SER A 213 11.69 2.86 5.97
N PHE A 214 10.42 2.70 6.31
CA PHE A 214 9.34 2.28 5.42
C PHE A 214 8.00 2.86 5.90
N LEU A 215 6.97 2.77 5.05
CA LEU A 215 5.68 3.41 5.26
C LEU A 215 4.92 2.79 6.45
N ASP A 216 4.46 3.62 7.41
CA ASP A 216 3.51 3.19 8.45
C ASP A 216 2.11 3.02 7.84
N GLY A 217 1.75 1.79 7.52
CA GLY A 217 0.54 1.44 6.80
C GLY A 217 -0.74 1.71 7.61
N ILE A 218 -1.76 2.28 6.94
CA ILE A 218 -3.09 2.49 7.55
C ILE A 218 -3.69 1.14 7.97
N THR A 219 -3.54 0.11 7.14
CA THR A 219 -3.95 -1.26 7.49
C THR A 219 -3.16 -1.80 8.68
N ARG A 220 -1.85 -1.54 8.76
CA ARG A 220 -1.01 -1.91 9.91
C ARG A 220 -1.56 -1.33 11.21
N ARG A 221 -1.81 -0.01 11.25
CA ARG A 221 -2.38 0.67 12.42
C ARG A 221 -3.75 0.10 12.80
N THR A 222 -4.62 -0.14 11.80
CA THR A 222 -5.93 -0.74 12.02
C THR A 222 -5.83 -2.14 12.63
N VAL A 223 -4.90 -2.97 12.17
CA VAL A 223 -4.69 -4.32 12.73
C VAL A 223 -4.14 -4.26 14.15
N ILE A 224 -3.28 -3.29 14.48
CA ILE A 224 -2.81 -3.04 15.85
C ILE A 224 -4.02 -2.68 16.76
N GLU A 225 -4.92 -1.81 16.30
CA GLU A 225 -6.15 -1.44 17.04
C GLU A 225 -7.04 -2.67 17.29
N ILE A 226 -7.26 -3.48 16.24
CA ILE A 226 -8.05 -4.72 16.33
C ILE A 226 -7.40 -5.70 17.31
N ALA A 227 -6.09 -5.90 17.24
CA ALA A 227 -5.37 -6.79 18.14
C ALA A 227 -5.48 -6.34 19.61
N LYS A 228 -5.29 -5.04 19.86
CA LYS A 228 -5.49 -4.45 21.19
C LYS A 228 -6.90 -4.65 21.73
N SER A 229 -7.94 -4.48 20.91
CA SER A 229 -9.34 -4.71 21.30
C SER A 229 -9.65 -6.17 21.66
N LYS A 230 -8.80 -7.09 21.21
CA LYS A 230 -8.86 -8.53 21.53
C LYS A 230 -7.89 -8.94 22.64
N ASN A 231 -7.29 -7.99 23.35
CA ASN A 231 -6.25 -8.23 24.37
C ASN A 231 -5.04 -9.01 23.85
N ILE A 232 -4.71 -8.86 22.56
CA ILE A 232 -3.49 -9.39 21.96
C ILE A 232 -2.42 -8.31 22.07
N LYS A 233 -1.34 -8.60 22.78
CA LYS A 233 -0.22 -7.68 22.94
C LYS A 233 0.52 -7.54 21.60
N VAL A 234 0.79 -6.28 21.20
CA VAL A 234 1.57 -5.95 20.01
C VAL A 234 2.83 -5.21 20.43
N ILE A 235 3.96 -5.67 19.95
CA ILE A 235 5.30 -5.14 20.26
C ILE A 235 5.90 -4.60 18.96
N GLU A 236 6.08 -3.29 18.89
CA GLU A 236 6.76 -2.61 17.81
C GLU A 236 8.26 -2.52 18.17
N ARG A 237 9.11 -3.18 17.37
CA ARG A 237 10.55 -3.24 17.61
C ARG A 237 11.36 -3.57 16.38
N LYS A 238 12.65 -3.33 16.38
CA LYS A 238 13.57 -3.89 15.38
C LYS A 238 13.59 -5.42 15.51
N ILE A 239 13.59 -6.11 14.38
CA ILE A 239 13.58 -7.57 14.29
C ILE A 239 14.72 -8.01 13.38
N SER A 240 15.64 -8.81 13.92
CA SER A 240 16.70 -9.40 13.10
C SER A 240 16.17 -10.55 12.25
N PRO A 241 16.62 -10.74 11.00
CA PRO A 241 16.28 -11.91 10.19
C PRO A 241 16.58 -13.24 10.90
N ASN A 242 17.57 -13.28 11.78
CA ASN A 242 17.92 -14.49 12.55
C ASN A 242 16.86 -14.89 13.59
N GLU A 243 15.98 -13.96 13.98
CA GLU A 243 14.88 -14.23 14.90
C GLU A 243 13.67 -14.87 14.21
N LEU A 244 13.64 -14.93 12.87
CA LEU A 244 12.51 -15.51 12.13
C LEU A 244 12.23 -16.96 12.53
N LYS A 245 13.25 -17.69 12.97
CA LYS A 245 13.14 -19.08 13.48
C LYS A 245 12.36 -19.19 14.78
N ASP A 246 12.25 -18.11 15.56
CA ASP A 246 11.64 -18.09 16.89
C ASP A 246 10.14 -17.77 16.85
N PHE A 247 9.62 -17.36 15.66
CA PHE A 247 8.21 -17.07 15.45
C PHE A 247 7.45 -18.28 14.91
N VAL A 248 6.21 -18.43 15.34
CA VAL A 248 5.33 -19.54 14.95
C VAL A 248 4.30 -19.16 13.90
N GLY A 249 4.04 -17.87 13.69
CA GLY A 249 3.11 -17.35 12.70
C GLY A 249 3.62 -16.07 12.08
N CYS A 250 3.15 -15.79 10.86
CA CYS A 250 3.51 -14.58 10.12
C CYS A 250 2.35 -14.15 9.21
N PHE A 251 2.15 -12.84 9.04
CA PHE A 251 1.18 -12.29 8.09
C PHE A 251 1.56 -10.90 7.62
N LEU A 252 1.04 -10.52 6.46
CA LEU A 252 1.16 -9.19 5.89
C LEU A 252 -0.08 -8.36 6.14
N THR A 253 0.09 -7.02 6.15
CA THR A 253 -1.00 -6.06 6.20
C THR A 253 -0.81 -4.95 5.18
N GLY A 254 -1.84 -4.68 4.38
CA GLY A 254 -1.82 -3.63 3.37
C GLY A 254 -3.20 -3.42 2.78
N THR A 255 -3.45 -2.26 2.17
CA THR A 255 -4.77 -1.94 1.58
C THR A 255 -5.19 -2.98 0.53
N ALA A 256 -4.27 -3.39 -0.35
CA ALA A 256 -4.53 -4.43 -1.34
C ALA A 256 -4.47 -5.84 -0.74
N ALA A 257 -3.45 -6.10 0.09
CA ALA A 257 -3.22 -7.40 0.72
C ALA A 257 -4.20 -7.71 1.86
N GLU A 258 -4.85 -6.69 2.43
CA GLU A 258 -5.67 -6.81 3.64
C GLU A 258 -4.87 -7.44 4.79
N VAL A 259 -5.33 -8.55 5.37
CA VAL A 259 -4.55 -9.39 6.28
C VAL A 259 -4.30 -10.72 5.57
N THR A 260 -3.07 -10.94 5.15
CA THR A 260 -2.69 -12.12 4.35
C THR A 260 -1.67 -12.98 5.11
N PRO A 261 -1.99 -14.23 5.45
CA PRO A 261 -1.05 -15.14 6.10
C PRO A 261 0.18 -15.43 5.24
N VAL A 262 1.33 -15.59 5.89
CA VAL A 262 2.58 -16.02 5.30
C VAL A 262 2.93 -17.40 5.86
N SER A 263 3.11 -18.39 4.99
CA SER A 263 3.48 -19.75 5.39
C SER A 263 4.99 -20.01 5.33
N LYS A 264 5.74 -19.20 4.58
CA LYS A 264 7.18 -19.38 4.42
C LYS A 264 7.90 -18.07 4.10
N ILE A 265 9.06 -17.87 4.69
CA ILE A 265 10.02 -16.83 4.28
C ILE A 265 11.37 -17.54 4.08
N SER A 266 11.83 -17.64 2.83
CA SER A 266 13.05 -18.39 2.49
C SER A 266 13.03 -19.79 3.11
N ASN A 267 13.88 -20.07 4.09
CA ASN A 267 13.98 -21.39 4.79
C ASN A 267 13.11 -21.46 6.06
N TYR A 268 12.48 -20.36 6.47
CA TYR A 268 11.65 -20.30 7.68
C TYR A 268 10.19 -20.62 7.37
N SER A 269 9.58 -21.51 8.15
CA SER A 269 8.17 -21.92 7.98
C SER A 269 7.31 -21.41 9.12
N PHE A 270 6.10 -20.95 8.80
CA PHE A 270 5.13 -20.39 9.75
C PHE A 270 3.79 -21.11 9.62
N LYS A 271 3.08 -21.23 10.73
CA LYS A 271 1.74 -21.81 10.74
C LYS A 271 0.70 -20.73 10.44
N VAL A 272 -0.22 -21.02 9.53
CA VAL A 272 -1.46 -20.26 9.39
C VAL A 272 -2.35 -20.65 10.56
N CYS A 273 -2.21 -19.95 11.67
CA CYS A 273 -2.86 -20.31 12.92
C CYS A 273 -4.19 -19.55 13.12
N LYS A 274 -5.03 -20.06 14.05
CA LYS A 274 -6.34 -19.48 14.37
C LYS A 274 -6.27 -17.99 14.68
N THR A 275 -5.28 -17.51 15.43
CA THR A 275 -5.13 -16.09 15.77
C THR A 275 -5.03 -15.21 14.52
N ILE A 276 -4.26 -15.63 13.49
CA ILE A 276 -4.10 -14.88 12.24
C ILE A 276 -5.42 -14.87 11.46
N MET A 277 -6.12 -16.00 11.40
CA MET A 277 -7.43 -16.10 10.76
C MET A 277 -8.47 -15.21 11.47
N ASP A 278 -8.52 -15.27 12.80
CA ASP A 278 -9.43 -14.44 13.60
C ASP A 278 -9.15 -12.93 13.42
N LEU A 279 -7.89 -12.53 13.22
CA LEU A 279 -7.53 -11.13 12.90
C LEU A 279 -7.97 -10.77 11.47
N SER A 280 -7.79 -11.67 10.51
CA SER A 280 -8.25 -11.46 9.13
C SER A 280 -9.76 -11.28 9.08
N ASP A 281 -10.53 -12.17 9.73
CA ASP A 281 -11.99 -12.10 9.78
C ASP A 281 -12.46 -10.83 10.50
N SER A 282 -11.77 -10.45 11.59
CA SER A 282 -12.08 -9.23 12.33
C SER A 282 -11.82 -7.99 11.49
N TYR A 283 -10.73 -7.98 10.71
CA TYR A 283 -10.44 -6.90 9.76
C TYR A 283 -11.55 -6.82 8.70
N GLN A 284 -11.94 -7.94 8.08
CA GLN A 284 -13.04 -7.98 7.10
C GLN A 284 -14.36 -7.45 7.67
N SER A 285 -14.65 -7.79 8.91
CA SER A 285 -15.85 -7.30 9.61
C SER A 285 -15.72 -5.80 9.93
N PHE A 286 -14.52 -5.35 10.31
CA PHE A 286 -14.27 -3.96 10.67
C PHE A 286 -14.42 -3.01 9.47
N VAL A 287 -13.84 -3.36 8.31
CA VAL A 287 -13.89 -2.51 7.11
C VAL A 287 -15.28 -2.44 6.46
N ARG A 288 -16.19 -3.38 6.79
CA ARG A 288 -17.58 -3.41 6.30
C ARG A 288 -18.60 -2.86 7.31
N LYS A 289 -18.16 -2.47 8.50
CA LYS A 289 -19.05 -1.76 9.41
C LYS A 289 -19.46 -0.44 8.78
N LYS A 290 -20.75 -0.29 8.49
CA LYS A 290 -21.32 1.02 8.14
C LYS A 290 -21.04 1.93 9.34
N ILE A 291 -20.27 3.00 9.14
CA ILE A 291 -20.22 4.09 10.09
C ILE A 291 -21.64 4.64 10.10
N ALA A 292 -22.34 4.49 11.23
CA ALA A 292 -23.64 5.11 11.40
C ALA A 292 -23.45 6.61 11.17
N ALA A 293 -24.17 7.14 10.19
CA ALA A 293 -24.16 8.55 9.81
C ALA A 293 -24.75 9.41 10.94
#